data_fb04a86f37e3c4e56adc99ed0722eceb
#
_entry.id   fb04a86f37e3c4e56adc99ed0722eceb
#
_cell.length_a   1.000
_cell.length_b   1.000
_cell.length_c   1.000
_cell.angle_alpha   90.00
_cell.angle_beta   90.00
_cell.angle_gamma   90.00
#
_symmetry.space_group_name_H-M   'P 1'
#
loop_
_entity.id
_entity.type
_entity.pdbx_description
1 polymer ?
#
loop_
_entity_poly.entity_id
_entity_poly.type
_entity_poly.pdbx_seq_one_letter_code
_entity_poly.pdbx_strand_id
1 'polypeptide(L)'
;MQNEYNKKYDIDKILKECQKAISYNFKNKKYLLEAITHRTFANENKSDIEKIKYNQRLEFLGDSVLSLIISDYLFRKYPNYNEGLLTKIKSSLVSNQTLCELSKKLELGDFILLGHGEEVSGGRQRENMLEDLFEAIVGAIYLDAGIVEAKNFIIKTYKEKLNDLNISNSYKDYKSIFQEIIQKEYKINPKYLTKEIENDMFKSEVIVNNKSYAAGSGKSKKDAEMEAAKNALIYIKRL
;
A
#
# COMPACT_ATOMS: atom_id res chain seq x y z
N MET A 1 28.52 28.38 10.67
CA MET A 1 28.05 27.10 11.25
C MET A 1 27.21 26.23 10.28
N GLN A 2 26.72 26.75 9.16
CA GLN A 2 26.17 25.95 8.04
C GLN A 2 27.24 25.20 7.24
N ASN A 3 28.52 25.44 7.52
CA ASN A 3 29.65 24.99 6.68
C ASN A 3 30.30 23.64 7.07
N GLU A 4 30.05 23.06 8.22
CA GLU A 4 30.69 21.79 8.60
C GLU A 4 29.91 20.55 8.12
N TYR A 5 28.58 20.63 8.10
CA TYR A 5 27.73 19.56 7.54
C TYR A 5 27.93 19.40 6.03
N ASN A 6 28.14 20.52 5.31
CA ASN A 6 28.40 20.51 3.87
C ASN A 6 29.76 19.91 3.46
N LYS A 7 30.69 19.66 4.42
CA LYS A 7 32.00 19.09 4.08
C LYS A 7 32.00 17.57 3.87
N LYS A 8 31.06 16.84 4.51
CA LYS A 8 30.96 15.37 4.37
C LYS A 8 29.90 14.93 3.37
N TYR A 9 28.82 15.70 3.27
CA TYR A 9 27.71 15.45 2.34
C TYR A 9 27.39 16.74 1.60
N ASP A 10 27.34 16.67 0.27
CA ASP A 10 26.81 17.76 -0.56
C ASP A 10 25.27 17.72 -0.47
N ILE A 11 24.72 18.31 0.60
CA ILE A 11 23.30 18.31 0.89
C ILE A 11 22.48 18.90 -0.25
N ASP A 12 22.95 19.99 -0.88
CA ASP A 12 22.25 20.62 -1.98
C ASP A 12 22.15 19.69 -3.20
N LYS A 13 23.21 18.96 -3.49
CA LYS A 13 23.24 17.94 -4.53
C LYS A 13 22.28 16.79 -4.21
N ILE A 14 22.32 16.25 -2.98
CA ILE A 14 21.44 15.17 -2.53
C ILE A 14 19.96 15.60 -2.67
N LEU A 15 19.59 16.77 -2.16
CA LEU A 15 18.22 17.28 -2.28
C LEU A 15 17.79 17.46 -3.73
N LYS A 16 18.68 17.94 -4.60
CA LYS A 16 18.39 18.12 -6.03
C LYS A 16 18.15 16.78 -6.73
N GLU A 17 18.98 15.78 -6.45
CA GLU A 17 18.85 14.44 -7.04
C GLU A 17 17.61 13.71 -6.51
N CYS A 18 17.34 13.78 -5.21
CA CYS A 18 16.14 13.21 -4.61
C CYS A 18 14.86 13.81 -5.23
N GLN A 19 14.77 15.13 -5.40
CA GLN A 19 13.64 15.79 -6.06
C GLN A 19 13.43 15.31 -7.49
N LYS A 20 14.50 15.04 -8.23
CA LYS A 20 14.41 14.45 -9.58
C LYS A 20 13.86 13.03 -9.53
N ALA A 21 14.37 12.18 -8.61
CA ALA A 21 13.95 10.80 -8.45
C ALA A 21 12.45 10.69 -8.12
N ILE A 22 11.96 11.50 -7.19
CA ILE A 22 10.54 11.54 -6.83
C ILE A 22 9.68 12.37 -7.80
N SER A 23 10.30 13.06 -8.77
CA SER A 23 9.63 13.98 -9.72
C SER A 23 8.74 15.02 -9.02
N TYR A 24 9.22 15.58 -7.90
CA TYR A 24 8.55 16.63 -7.15
C TYR A 24 9.57 17.69 -6.69
N ASN A 25 9.26 18.97 -6.90
CA ASN A 25 10.10 20.09 -6.49
C ASN A 25 9.51 20.79 -5.28
N PHE A 26 10.19 20.68 -4.14
CA PHE A 26 9.76 21.32 -2.90
C PHE A 26 9.85 22.84 -2.96
N LYS A 27 8.81 23.53 -2.52
CA LYS A 27 8.80 24.97 -2.25
C LYS A 27 9.68 25.28 -1.04
N ASN A 28 9.59 24.44 0.00
CA ASN A 28 10.42 24.50 1.19
C ASN A 28 11.25 23.21 1.33
N LYS A 29 12.50 23.29 0.87
CA LYS A 29 13.44 22.14 0.92
C LYS A 29 13.72 21.62 2.32
N LYS A 30 13.38 22.38 3.39
CA LYS A 30 13.56 21.91 4.79
C LYS A 30 12.73 20.68 5.08
N TYR A 31 11.53 20.54 4.46
CA TYR A 31 10.70 19.34 4.61
C TYR A 31 11.36 18.12 3.99
N LEU A 32 11.96 18.25 2.80
CA LEU A 32 12.69 17.14 2.19
C LEU A 32 13.93 16.78 3.02
N LEU A 33 14.69 17.76 3.47
CA LEU A 33 15.87 17.52 4.33
C LEU A 33 15.47 16.76 5.61
N GLU A 34 14.39 17.20 6.28
CA GLU A 34 13.86 16.50 7.45
C GLU A 34 13.44 15.05 7.11
N ALA A 35 12.78 14.84 5.97
CA ALA A 35 12.31 13.52 5.56
C ALA A 35 13.46 12.53 5.29
N ILE A 36 14.55 12.98 4.67
CA ILE A 36 15.71 12.12 4.36
C ILE A 36 16.73 12.04 5.50
N THR A 37 16.51 12.73 6.62
CA THR A 37 17.42 12.70 7.77
C THR A 37 16.98 11.63 8.76
N HIS A 38 17.80 10.60 8.95
CA HIS A 38 17.57 9.62 9.99
C HIS A 38 18.05 10.13 11.35
N ARG A 39 17.41 9.64 12.44
CA ARG A 39 17.73 10.09 13.81
C ARG A 39 19.19 9.87 14.21
N THR A 40 19.86 8.83 13.68
CA THR A 40 21.26 8.56 13.99
C THR A 40 22.16 9.65 13.43
N PHE A 41 21.88 10.11 12.21
CA PHE A 41 22.57 11.26 11.62
C PHE A 41 22.37 12.51 12.46
N ALA A 42 21.13 12.80 12.85
CA ALA A 42 20.81 13.94 13.70
C ALA A 42 21.51 13.87 15.07
N ASN A 43 21.65 12.67 15.65
CA ASN A 43 22.31 12.46 16.93
C ASN A 43 23.83 12.65 16.86
N GLU A 44 24.47 12.17 15.79
CA GLU A 44 25.93 12.31 15.59
C GLU A 44 26.34 13.74 15.24
N ASN A 45 25.42 14.51 14.65
CA ASN A 45 25.69 15.87 14.17
C ASN A 45 25.00 16.96 15.01
N LYS A 46 24.68 16.67 16.28
CA LYS A 46 24.12 17.68 17.20
C LYS A 46 25.10 18.82 17.38
N SER A 47 24.69 20.03 17.03
CA SER A 47 25.30 21.25 17.53
C SER A 47 24.52 21.74 18.79
N ASP A 48 25.20 22.39 19.72
CA ASP A 48 24.59 22.90 20.97
C ASP A 48 23.49 23.96 20.75
N ILE A 49 23.31 24.42 19.51
CA ILE A 49 22.47 25.57 19.15
C ILE A 49 21.20 25.20 18.36
N GLU A 50 21.22 24.14 17.54
CA GLU A 50 20.04 23.71 16.78
C GLU A 50 19.88 22.18 16.75
N LYS A 51 18.72 21.70 17.19
CA LYS A 51 18.35 20.28 17.01
C LYS A 51 18.02 20.03 15.53
N ILE A 52 18.82 19.21 14.87
CA ILE A 52 18.50 18.73 13.53
C ILE A 52 17.20 17.91 13.62
N LYS A 53 16.19 18.30 12.86
CA LYS A 53 14.96 17.53 12.74
C LYS A 53 15.21 16.29 11.90
N TYR A 54 14.50 15.21 12.21
CA TYR A 54 14.63 13.92 11.52
C TYR A 54 13.26 13.31 11.23
N ASN A 55 13.23 12.31 10.41
CA ASN A 55 12.09 11.79 9.66
C ASN A 55 10.90 11.27 10.48
N GLN A 56 11.05 10.77 11.71
CA GLN A 56 10.02 10.04 12.45
C GLN A 56 8.66 10.77 12.57
N ARG A 57 8.66 12.09 12.71
CA ARG A 57 7.40 12.84 12.78
C ARG A 57 6.73 12.98 11.41
N LEU A 58 7.51 13.03 10.35
CA LEU A 58 7.01 13.04 8.97
C LEU A 58 6.53 11.66 8.54
N GLU A 59 7.20 10.59 8.94
CA GLU A 59 6.79 9.20 8.81
C GLU A 59 5.39 8.99 9.42
N PHE A 60 5.21 9.33 10.70
CA PHE A 60 3.91 9.26 11.37
C PHE A 60 2.79 10.00 10.62
N LEU A 61 3.08 11.20 10.12
CA LEU A 61 2.11 11.96 9.33
C LEU A 61 1.88 11.33 7.96
N GLY A 62 2.96 10.87 7.33
CA GLY A 62 2.96 10.29 6.00
C GLY A 62 2.17 8.98 5.91
N ASP A 63 2.29 8.09 6.90
CA ASP A 63 1.45 6.88 7.00
C ASP A 63 -0.04 7.24 6.97
N SER A 64 -0.46 8.20 7.80
CA SER A 64 -1.86 8.64 7.86
C SER A 64 -2.33 9.22 6.52
N VAL A 65 -1.51 10.04 5.86
CA VAL A 65 -1.81 10.64 4.54
C VAL A 65 -1.88 9.56 3.46
N LEU A 66 -0.92 8.63 3.44
CA LEU A 66 -0.89 7.51 2.51
C LEU A 66 -2.13 6.62 2.67
N SER A 67 -2.44 6.24 3.89
CA SER A 67 -3.61 5.43 4.25
C SER A 67 -4.92 6.09 3.80
N LEU A 68 -5.06 7.40 4.00
CA LEU A 68 -6.23 8.17 3.56
C LEU A 68 -6.36 8.18 2.03
N ILE A 69 -5.27 8.48 1.32
CA ILE A 69 -5.28 8.60 -0.14
C ILE A 69 -5.56 7.26 -0.81
N ILE A 70 -4.95 6.17 -0.33
CA ILE A 70 -5.20 4.82 -0.85
C ILE A 70 -6.64 4.40 -0.55
N SER A 71 -7.17 4.70 0.64
CA SER A 71 -8.56 4.41 0.99
C SER A 71 -9.56 5.18 0.10
N ASP A 72 -9.36 6.49 -0.12
CA ASP A 72 -10.20 7.30 -1.02
C ASP A 72 -10.17 6.75 -2.46
N TYR A 73 -8.96 6.39 -2.94
CA TYR A 73 -8.81 5.81 -4.26
C TYR A 73 -9.59 4.49 -4.42
N LEU A 74 -9.41 3.55 -3.49
CA LEU A 74 -10.07 2.25 -3.52
C LEU A 74 -11.59 2.38 -3.41
N PHE A 75 -12.08 3.21 -2.48
CA PHE A 75 -13.50 3.45 -2.26
C PHE A 75 -14.20 3.96 -3.54
N ARG A 76 -13.57 4.90 -4.24
CA ARG A 76 -14.13 5.47 -5.48
C ARG A 76 -14.02 4.52 -6.66
N LYS A 77 -12.91 3.80 -6.76
CA LYS A 77 -12.66 2.93 -7.91
C LYS A 77 -13.46 1.61 -7.86
N TYR A 78 -13.77 1.14 -6.66
CA TYR A 78 -14.42 -0.15 -6.44
C TYR A 78 -15.71 -0.02 -5.60
N PRO A 79 -16.77 0.66 -6.13
CA PRO A 79 -17.97 0.97 -5.37
C PRO A 79 -18.77 -0.26 -4.92
N ASN A 80 -18.56 -1.41 -5.56
CA ASN A 80 -19.26 -2.66 -5.26
C ASN A 80 -18.50 -3.59 -4.30
N TYR A 81 -17.35 -3.12 -3.75
CA TYR A 81 -16.58 -3.93 -2.82
C TYR A 81 -16.98 -3.62 -1.39
N ASN A 82 -17.14 -4.67 -0.58
CA ASN A 82 -17.40 -4.51 0.84
C ASN A 82 -16.16 -4.01 1.61
N GLU A 83 -16.38 -3.55 2.83
CA GLU A 83 -15.34 -3.00 3.71
C GLU A 83 -14.18 -3.98 3.91
N GLY A 84 -14.45 -5.26 4.17
CA GLY A 84 -13.43 -6.26 4.43
C GLY A 84 -12.47 -6.45 3.24
N LEU A 85 -12.98 -6.41 2.01
CA LEU A 85 -12.18 -6.52 0.80
C LEU A 85 -11.35 -5.25 0.58
N LEU A 86 -11.97 -4.08 0.72
CA LEU A 86 -11.25 -2.80 0.62
C LEU A 86 -10.11 -2.70 1.65
N THR A 87 -10.36 -3.12 2.87
CA THR A 87 -9.35 -3.17 3.96
C THR A 87 -8.21 -4.13 3.62
N LYS A 88 -8.50 -5.31 3.09
CA LYS A 88 -7.47 -6.28 2.70
C LYS A 88 -6.59 -5.74 1.56
N ILE A 89 -7.19 -5.13 0.55
CA ILE A 89 -6.45 -4.52 -0.57
C ILE A 89 -5.61 -3.35 -0.06
N LYS A 90 -6.18 -2.48 0.75
CA LYS A 90 -5.45 -1.37 1.37
C LYS A 90 -4.24 -1.88 2.15
N SER A 91 -4.42 -2.86 3.04
CA SER A 91 -3.32 -3.41 3.85
C SER A 91 -2.18 -3.98 2.99
N SER A 92 -2.49 -4.60 1.85
CA SER A 92 -1.46 -5.06 0.92
C SER A 92 -0.72 -3.89 0.25
N LEU A 93 -1.42 -2.83 -0.12
CA LEU A 93 -0.82 -1.66 -0.76
C LEU A 93 0.05 -0.82 0.18
N VAL A 94 -0.31 -0.73 1.46
CA VAL A 94 0.45 0.03 2.46
C VAL A 94 1.33 -0.87 3.33
N SER A 95 1.63 -2.10 2.89
CA SER A 95 2.52 -3.01 3.62
C SER A 95 3.98 -2.59 3.50
N ASN A 96 4.79 -2.92 4.50
CA ASN A 96 6.24 -2.70 4.53
C ASN A 96 6.90 -3.18 3.23
N GLN A 97 6.53 -4.37 2.75
CA GLN A 97 7.05 -4.92 1.51
C GLN A 97 6.76 -4.00 0.32
N THR A 98 5.53 -3.52 0.19
CA THR A 98 5.11 -2.64 -0.91
C THR A 98 5.86 -1.31 -0.86
N LEU A 99 5.97 -0.69 0.32
CA LEU A 99 6.66 0.59 0.49
C LEU A 99 8.16 0.46 0.23
N CYS A 100 8.77 -0.63 0.69
CA CYS A 100 10.16 -0.95 0.41
C CYS A 100 10.42 -1.12 -1.11
N GLU A 101 9.57 -1.84 -1.82
CA GLU A 101 9.68 -2.01 -3.28
C GLU A 101 9.58 -0.67 -4.02
N LEU A 102 8.65 0.20 -3.63
CA LEU A 102 8.50 1.53 -4.22
C LEU A 102 9.70 2.44 -3.91
N SER A 103 10.22 2.37 -2.69
CA SER A 103 11.43 3.08 -2.27
C SER A 103 12.65 2.64 -3.07
N LYS A 104 12.82 1.34 -3.28
CA LYS A 104 13.90 0.79 -4.12
C LYS A 104 13.76 1.24 -5.58
N LYS A 105 12.54 1.24 -6.13
CA LYS A 105 12.28 1.71 -7.49
C LYS A 105 12.62 3.19 -7.69
N LEU A 106 12.46 4.02 -6.65
CA LEU A 106 12.80 5.44 -6.64
C LEU A 106 14.24 5.70 -6.15
N GLU A 107 15.01 4.65 -5.85
CA GLU A 107 16.40 4.74 -5.34
C GLU A 107 16.50 5.61 -4.06
N LEU A 108 15.46 5.63 -3.23
CA LEU A 108 15.39 6.54 -2.08
C LEU A 108 16.49 6.29 -1.05
N GLY A 109 16.95 5.05 -0.92
CA GLY A 109 18.04 4.69 -0.02
C GLY A 109 19.34 5.45 -0.29
N ASP A 110 19.57 5.91 -1.52
CA ASP A 110 20.77 6.66 -1.89
C ASP A 110 20.79 8.08 -1.31
N PHE A 111 19.61 8.60 -0.97
CA PHE A 111 19.46 9.97 -0.49
C PHE A 111 19.38 10.09 1.03
N ILE A 112 19.14 8.99 1.76
CA ILE A 112 19.01 9.04 3.23
C ILE A 112 20.33 9.42 3.91
N LEU A 113 20.25 10.34 4.87
CA LEU A 113 21.36 10.74 5.71
C LEU A 113 21.40 9.87 6.96
N LEU A 114 22.43 9.03 7.08
CA LEU A 114 22.61 8.08 8.15
C LEU A 114 23.81 8.43 9.05
N GLY A 115 23.72 8.09 10.32
CA GLY A 115 24.90 8.05 11.18
C GLY A 115 25.86 6.93 10.76
N HIS A 116 27.12 7.04 11.17
CA HIS A 116 28.18 6.13 10.74
C HIS A 116 27.85 4.66 11.02
N GLY A 117 27.31 4.35 12.19
CA GLY A 117 26.96 2.97 12.55
C GLY A 117 25.89 2.35 11.64
N GLU A 118 24.84 3.11 11.31
CA GLU A 118 23.79 2.65 10.38
C GLU A 118 24.30 2.55 8.93
N GLU A 119 25.16 3.47 8.52
CA GLU A 119 25.78 3.43 7.20
C GLU A 119 26.59 2.13 7.01
N VAL A 120 27.49 1.81 7.97
CA VAL A 120 28.36 0.63 7.92
C VAL A 120 27.55 -0.67 8.01
N SER A 121 26.43 -0.68 8.73
CA SER A 121 25.55 -1.84 8.87
C SER A 121 24.60 -2.06 7.69
N GLY A 122 24.73 -1.29 6.60
CA GLY A 122 23.89 -1.41 5.41
C GLY A 122 22.48 -0.82 5.58
N GLY A 123 22.32 0.15 6.46
CA GLY A 123 21.02 0.78 6.76
C GLY A 123 20.25 1.28 5.53
N ARG A 124 20.96 1.75 4.48
CA ARG A 124 20.35 2.25 3.23
C ARG A 124 19.47 1.24 2.50
N GLN A 125 19.73 -0.06 2.68
CA GLN A 125 19.00 -1.14 2.01
C GLN A 125 18.04 -1.88 2.97
N ARG A 126 17.99 -1.47 4.23
CA ARG A 126 17.14 -2.11 5.24
C ARG A 126 15.67 -1.78 4.98
N GLU A 127 14.82 -2.81 4.96
CA GLU A 127 13.42 -2.67 4.54
C GLU A 127 12.62 -1.66 5.37
N ASN A 128 12.71 -1.71 6.69
CA ASN A 128 12.04 -0.75 7.56
C ASN A 128 12.52 0.70 7.34
N MET A 129 13.81 0.89 7.08
CA MET A 129 14.38 2.21 6.79
C MET A 129 13.81 2.80 5.49
N LEU A 130 13.64 1.96 4.47
CA LEU A 130 13.08 2.35 3.17
C LEU A 130 11.58 2.62 3.26
N GLU A 131 10.86 1.88 4.08
CA GLU A 131 9.46 2.11 4.42
C GLU A 131 9.29 3.47 5.08
N ASP A 132 9.95 3.68 6.25
CA ASP A 132 9.91 4.93 7.01
C ASP A 132 10.23 6.15 6.13
N LEU A 133 11.23 6.00 5.25
CA LEU A 133 11.66 7.04 4.33
C LEU A 133 10.58 7.39 3.30
N PHE A 134 9.90 6.39 2.74
CA PHE A 134 8.80 6.62 1.80
C PHE A 134 7.67 7.41 2.46
N GLU A 135 7.26 6.99 3.64
CA GLU A 135 6.21 7.67 4.41
C GLU A 135 6.63 9.09 4.79
N ALA A 136 7.88 9.28 5.24
CA ALA A 136 8.39 10.60 5.57
C ALA A 136 8.37 11.55 4.36
N ILE A 137 8.69 11.05 3.16
CA ILE A 137 8.60 11.85 1.91
C ILE A 137 7.13 12.20 1.60
N VAL A 138 6.19 11.26 1.77
CA VAL A 138 4.75 11.56 1.63
C VAL A 138 4.32 12.65 2.59
N GLY A 139 4.70 12.55 3.87
CA GLY A 139 4.43 13.56 4.89
C GLY A 139 5.03 14.93 4.55
N ALA A 140 6.25 14.94 4.03
CA ALA A 140 6.95 16.15 3.58
C ALA A 140 6.22 16.84 2.41
N ILE A 141 5.82 16.09 1.38
CA ILE A 141 5.06 16.62 0.23
C ILE A 141 3.72 17.19 0.71
N TYR A 142 3.05 16.47 1.61
CA TYR A 142 1.78 16.95 2.18
C TYR A 142 1.95 18.29 2.92
N LEU A 143 2.99 18.46 3.72
CA LEU A 143 3.25 19.74 4.42
C LEU A 143 3.67 20.86 3.47
N ASP A 144 4.34 20.53 2.37
CA ASP A 144 4.82 21.51 1.39
C ASP A 144 3.71 22.03 0.46
N ALA A 145 2.78 21.17 0.05
CA ALA A 145 1.80 21.53 -0.99
C ALA A 145 0.39 20.92 -0.79
N GLY A 146 0.12 20.28 0.34
CA GLY A 146 -1.19 19.76 0.69
C GLY A 146 -1.56 18.43 0.06
N ILE A 147 -2.81 18.03 0.30
CA ILE A 147 -3.31 16.68 -0.03
C ILE A 147 -3.34 16.40 -1.54
N VAL A 148 -3.52 17.40 -2.38
CA VAL A 148 -3.61 17.23 -3.83
C VAL A 148 -2.27 16.77 -4.40
N GLU A 149 -1.17 17.43 -4.02
CA GLU A 149 0.16 17.05 -4.50
C GLU A 149 0.64 15.72 -3.89
N ALA A 150 0.34 15.46 -2.62
CA ALA A 150 0.58 14.15 -2.02
C ALA A 150 -0.16 13.04 -2.78
N LYS A 151 -1.43 13.27 -3.17
CA LYS A 151 -2.21 12.34 -3.99
C LYS A 151 -1.58 12.12 -5.36
N ASN A 152 -1.16 13.19 -6.04
CA ASN A 152 -0.52 13.12 -7.36
C ASN A 152 0.76 12.25 -7.29
N PHE A 153 1.60 12.49 -6.28
CA PHE A 153 2.82 11.71 -6.05
C PHE A 153 2.50 10.23 -5.80
N ILE A 154 1.60 9.94 -4.86
CA ILE A 154 1.23 8.56 -4.50
C ILE A 154 0.65 7.82 -5.71
N ILE A 155 -0.36 8.38 -6.38
CA ILE A 155 -1.02 7.69 -7.51
C ILE A 155 -0.04 7.46 -8.66
N LYS A 156 0.86 8.41 -8.94
CA LYS A 156 1.91 8.24 -9.94
C LYS A 156 2.87 7.11 -9.58
N THR A 157 3.35 7.08 -8.34
CA THR A 157 4.32 6.09 -7.85
C THR A 157 3.70 4.68 -7.81
N TYR A 158 2.45 4.57 -7.43
CA TYR A 158 1.70 3.32 -7.34
C TYR A 158 1.11 2.85 -8.67
N LYS A 159 1.29 3.57 -9.79
CA LYS A 159 0.60 3.32 -11.06
C LYS A 159 0.62 1.87 -11.50
N GLU A 160 1.77 1.20 -11.46
CA GLU A 160 1.90 -0.20 -11.84
C GLU A 160 1.12 -1.10 -10.87
N LYS A 161 1.37 -0.96 -9.56
CA LYS A 161 0.66 -1.74 -8.53
C LYS A 161 -0.86 -1.54 -8.58
N LEU A 162 -1.34 -0.33 -8.86
CA LEU A 162 -2.77 -0.04 -9.00
C LEU A 162 -3.37 -0.57 -10.30
N ASN A 163 -2.57 -0.73 -11.36
CA ASN A 163 -3.00 -1.37 -12.61
C ASN A 163 -2.94 -2.89 -12.49
N ASP A 164 -1.90 -3.41 -11.83
CA ASP A 164 -1.70 -4.84 -11.55
C ASP A 164 -2.57 -5.34 -10.39
N LEU A 165 -3.31 -4.43 -9.73
CA LEU A 165 -4.49 -4.84 -8.99
C LEU A 165 -5.45 -5.52 -9.97
N ASN A 166 -4.92 -6.57 -10.64
CA ASN A 166 -5.73 -7.61 -11.20
C ASN A 166 -6.51 -8.22 -10.04
N ILE A 167 -7.60 -7.54 -9.73
CA ILE A 167 -8.69 -8.08 -8.94
C ILE A 167 -9.37 -9.11 -9.84
N SER A 168 -8.52 -9.80 -10.59
CA SER A 168 -8.82 -11.00 -11.29
C SER A 168 -8.97 -12.07 -10.24
N ASN A 169 -10.20 -12.48 -10.05
CA ASN A 169 -10.62 -13.75 -9.46
C ASN A 169 -10.16 -14.09 -8.02
N SER A 170 -8.93 -13.74 -7.58
CA SER A 170 -8.42 -14.10 -6.25
C SER A 170 -8.94 -13.22 -5.11
N TYR A 171 -9.43 -12.01 -5.39
CA TYR A 171 -9.92 -11.07 -4.38
C TYR A 171 -11.41 -10.73 -4.52
N LYS A 172 -12.06 -11.09 -5.63
CA LYS A 172 -13.51 -10.95 -5.70
C LYS A 172 -14.13 -11.93 -4.73
N ASP A 173 -14.70 -11.44 -3.66
CA ASP A 173 -15.51 -12.26 -2.76
C ASP A 173 -16.86 -12.53 -3.42
N TYR A 174 -16.82 -13.43 -4.40
CA TYR A 174 -18.00 -13.85 -5.13
C TYR A 174 -19.09 -14.39 -4.20
N LYS A 175 -18.69 -14.96 -3.05
CA LYS A 175 -19.63 -15.43 -2.04
C LYS A 175 -20.43 -14.30 -1.42
N SER A 176 -19.76 -13.24 -0.97
CA SER A 176 -20.43 -12.04 -0.42
C SER A 176 -21.28 -11.34 -1.47
N ILE A 177 -20.77 -11.15 -2.68
CA ILE A 177 -21.54 -10.54 -3.78
C ILE A 177 -22.81 -11.36 -4.09
N PHE A 178 -22.67 -12.68 -4.22
CA PHE A 178 -23.80 -13.56 -4.48
C PHE A 178 -24.78 -13.55 -3.31
N GLN A 179 -24.30 -13.61 -2.07
CA GLN A 179 -25.11 -13.54 -0.86
C GLN A 179 -25.93 -12.24 -0.79
N GLU A 180 -25.33 -11.09 -1.05
CA GLU A 180 -26.03 -9.79 -1.06
C GLU A 180 -27.17 -9.75 -2.07
N ILE A 181 -26.92 -10.26 -3.29
CA ILE A 181 -27.94 -10.33 -4.35
C ILE A 181 -29.10 -11.24 -3.92
N ILE A 182 -28.79 -12.46 -3.45
CA ILE A 182 -29.80 -13.43 -3.05
C ILE A 182 -30.58 -12.93 -1.82
N GLN A 183 -29.90 -12.31 -0.88
CA GLN A 183 -30.57 -11.74 0.30
C GLN A 183 -31.47 -10.56 -0.05
N LYS A 184 -31.06 -9.74 -1.03
CA LYS A 184 -31.90 -8.64 -1.53
C LYS A 184 -33.13 -9.14 -2.27
N GLU A 185 -32.99 -10.14 -3.14
CA GLU A 185 -34.05 -10.64 -4.00
C GLU A 185 -34.99 -11.64 -3.27
N TYR A 186 -34.43 -12.54 -2.47
CA TYR A 186 -35.19 -13.65 -1.88
C TYR A 186 -35.29 -13.61 -0.36
N LYS A 187 -34.59 -12.66 0.33
CA LYS A 187 -34.56 -12.52 1.81
C LYS A 187 -34.04 -13.77 2.55
N ILE A 188 -33.17 -14.56 1.90
CA ILE A 188 -32.55 -15.77 2.44
C ILE A 188 -31.05 -15.76 2.14
N ASN A 189 -30.31 -16.61 2.85
CA ASN A 189 -28.88 -16.81 2.60
C ASN A 189 -28.66 -18.05 1.71
N PRO A 190 -27.72 -18.00 0.74
CA PRO A 190 -27.30 -19.17 0.00
C PRO A 190 -26.60 -20.18 0.91
N LYS A 191 -26.78 -21.48 0.62
CA LYS A 191 -26.06 -22.57 1.30
C LYS A 191 -25.04 -23.15 0.36
N TYR A 192 -23.90 -23.57 0.89
CA TYR A 192 -22.83 -24.23 0.15
C TYR A 192 -22.70 -25.68 0.63
N LEU A 193 -22.82 -26.65 -0.28
CA LEU A 193 -22.57 -28.05 -0.03
C LEU A 193 -21.22 -28.42 -0.62
N THR A 194 -20.21 -28.53 0.24
CA THR A 194 -18.84 -28.80 -0.17
C THR A 194 -18.42 -30.21 0.21
N LYS A 195 -17.87 -30.96 -0.75
CA LYS A 195 -17.36 -32.31 -0.59
C LYS A 195 -15.92 -32.38 -1.10
N GLU A 196 -15.12 -33.19 -0.46
CA GLU A 196 -13.81 -33.59 -0.97
C GLU A 196 -14.00 -34.59 -2.11
N ILE A 197 -13.22 -34.46 -3.17
CA ILE A 197 -13.19 -35.33 -4.33
C ILE A 197 -11.75 -35.82 -4.55
N GLU A 198 -11.53 -36.65 -5.54
CA GLU A 198 -10.19 -37.20 -5.83
C GLU A 198 -9.11 -36.14 -6.04
N ASN A 199 -7.84 -36.51 -5.77
CA ASN A 199 -6.64 -35.66 -5.91
C ASN A 199 -6.62 -34.41 -5.02
N ASP A 200 -7.00 -34.50 -3.75
CA ASP A 200 -7.01 -33.40 -2.77
C ASP A 200 -7.78 -32.14 -3.26
N MET A 201 -8.77 -32.36 -4.09
CA MET A 201 -9.65 -31.30 -4.59
C MET A 201 -10.98 -31.28 -3.86
N PHE A 202 -11.60 -30.11 -3.80
CA PHE A 202 -12.93 -29.90 -3.24
C PHE A 202 -13.89 -29.48 -4.37
N LYS A 203 -15.13 -29.99 -4.28
CA LYS A 203 -16.25 -29.53 -5.12
C LYS A 203 -17.31 -28.94 -4.22
N SER A 204 -17.81 -27.76 -4.57
CA SER A 204 -18.87 -27.08 -3.86
C SER A 204 -20.04 -26.77 -4.80
N GLU A 205 -21.24 -26.88 -4.27
CA GLU A 205 -22.47 -26.53 -4.94
C GLU A 205 -23.21 -25.47 -4.15
N VAL A 206 -23.66 -24.39 -4.79
CA VAL A 206 -24.41 -23.32 -4.15
C VAL A 206 -25.91 -23.52 -4.35
N ILE A 207 -26.65 -23.51 -3.24
CA ILE A 207 -28.08 -23.80 -3.18
C ILE A 207 -28.84 -22.60 -2.62
N VAL A 208 -29.91 -22.22 -3.31
CA VAL A 208 -30.87 -21.19 -2.89
C VAL A 208 -32.28 -21.76 -3.03
N ASN A 209 -33.09 -21.71 -2.00
CA ASN A 209 -34.45 -22.28 -1.97
C ASN A 209 -34.50 -23.75 -2.45
N ASN A 210 -33.57 -24.59 -1.96
CA ASN A 210 -33.45 -26.00 -2.36
C ASN A 210 -33.16 -26.23 -3.86
N LYS A 211 -32.86 -25.17 -4.61
CA LYS A 211 -32.46 -25.26 -6.01
C LYS A 211 -30.96 -25.02 -6.13
N SER A 212 -30.26 -25.89 -6.84
CA SER A 212 -28.86 -25.69 -7.21
C SER A 212 -28.75 -24.61 -8.29
N TYR A 213 -27.87 -23.65 -8.06
CA TYR A 213 -27.60 -22.56 -9.00
C TYR A 213 -26.33 -22.81 -9.82
N ALA A 214 -25.29 -23.29 -9.18
CA ALA A 214 -24.02 -23.61 -9.84
C ALA A 214 -23.12 -24.45 -8.92
N ALA A 215 -22.07 -25.02 -9.51
CA ALA A 215 -21.00 -25.72 -8.79
C ALA A 215 -19.63 -25.15 -9.19
N GLY A 216 -18.65 -25.38 -8.32
CA GLY A 216 -17.26 -24.99 -8.51
C GLY A 216 -16.32 -26.00 -7.85
N SER A 217 -15.07 -26.02 -8.30
CA SER A 217 -14.02 -26.88 -7.73
C SER A 217 -12.79 -26.05 -7.37
N GLY A 218 -12.01 -26.48 -6.38
CA GLY A 218 -10.81 -25.78 -5.93
C GLY A 218 -9.92 -26.66 -5.06
N LYS A 219 -8.69 -26.20 -4.81
CA LYS A 219 -7.72 -26.88 -3.94
C LYS A 219 -8.04 -26.78 -2.45
N SER A 220 -8.97 -25.93 -2.07
CA SER A 220 -9.50 -25.81 -0.72
C SER A 220 -11.03 -25.71 -0.75
N LYS A 221 -11.69 -26.00 0.37
CA LYS A 221 -13.14 -25.77 0.53
C LYS A 221 -13.52 -24.34 0.15
N LYS A 222 -12.71 -23.37 0.58
CA LYS A 222 -12.91 -21.94 0.32
C LYS A 222 -12.83 -21.61 -1.18
N ASP A 223 -11.87 -22.20 -1.89
CA ASP A 223 -11.71 -21.96 -3.34
C ASP A 223 -12.88 -22.59 -4.13
N ALA A 224 -13.31 -23.80 -3.75
CA ALA A 224 -14.45 -24.46 -4.38
C ALA A 224 -15.75 -23.67 -4.18
N GLU A 225 -15.99 -23.15 -2.98
CA GLU A 225 -17.17 -22.32 -2.68
C GLU A 225 -17.12 -20.98 -3.41
N MET A 226 -15.94 -20.38 -3.53
CA MET A 226 -15.73 -19.13 -4.27
C MET A 226 -16.00 -19.30 -5.76
N GLU A 227 -15.51 -20.40 -6.36
CA GLU A 227 -15.74 -20.71 -7.78
C GLU A 227 -17.22 -21.05 -8.03
N ALA A 228 -17.90 -21.76 -7.10
CA ALA A 228 -19.33 -22.02 -7.17
C ALA A 228 -20.15 -20.71 -7.14
N ALA A 229 -19.79 -19.77 -6.28
CA ALA A 229 -20.44 -18.46 -6.20
C ALA A 229 -20.22 -17.64 -7.48
N LYS A 230 -19.02 -17.66 -8.04
CA LYS A 230 -18.71 -17.01 -9.33
C LYS A 230 -19.57 -17.57 -10.46
N ASN A 231 -19.63 -18.88 -10.58
CA ASN A 231 -20.44 -19.54 -11.59
C ASN A 231 -21.95 -19.24 -11.42
N ALA A 232 -22.41 -19.12 -10.16
CA ALA A 232 -23.78 -18.71 -9.88
C ALA A 232 -24.06 -17.27 -10.31
N LEU A 233 -23.11 -16.34 -10.11
CA LEU A 233 -23.23 -14.95 -10.60
C LEU A 233 -23.30 -14.88 -12.13
N ILE A 234 -22.50 -15.69 -12.82
CA ILE A 234 -22.57 -15.81 -14.29
C ILE A 234 -23.95 -16.34 -14.70
N TYR A 235 -24.43 -17.38 -14.02
CA TYR A 235 -25.74 -17.99 -14.30
C TYR A 235 -26.89 -16.99 -14.20
N ILE A 236 -26.87 -16.11 -13.19
CA ILE A 236 -27.87 -15.05 -13.01
C ILE A 236 -27.59 -13.76 -13.81
N LYS A 237 -26.58 -13.79 -14.70
CA LYS A 237 -26.14 -12.67 -15.56
C LYS A 237 -25.79 -11.39 -14.77
N ARG A 238 -25.11 -11.54 -13.65
CA ARG A 238 -24.69 -10.43 -12.78
C ARG A 238 -23.15 -10.29 -12.72
N LEU A 239 -22.44 -11.00 -13.58
CA LEU A 239 -20.99 -10.93 -13.71
C LEU A 239 -20.59 -10.54 -15.12
#